data_2bf04c63f9f2ef8d823388ee532dce36
#
_entry.id   2bf04c63f9f2ef8d823388ee532dce36
#
_cell.length_a   1.000
_cell.length_b   1.000
_cell.length_c   1.000
_cell.angle_alpha   90.00
_cell.angle_beta   90.00
_cell.angle_gamma   90.00
#
_symmetry.space_group_name_H-M   'P 1'
#
loop_
_entity.id
_entity.type
_entity.pdbx_description
1 polymer ?
#
loop_
_entity_poly.entity_id
_entity_poly.type
_entity_poly.pdbx_seq_one_letter_code
_entity_poly.pdbx_strand_id
1 'polypeptide(L)'
;MHFQTEYYIISIMERFILMFVQYLANFVAIMIVLPCHEFAHAFAAVKCGDDTPKLAGRYTLNPLAHFDPLGLAMLILLRFGWAKPVPVNPNNFRDYKKGCVWVSIAGVLTNLALAFLFCPLMILVCEKYVFVIAAEWAKYINYFVIYVFYALYFINIGLFVFNLLPLYPLDGFRLYDALSTRKGKFYYYLRKYSGYILLGILLLGYIGDVVGIPWLDFISVLIGYVSKPITAFWRLIIK
;
A
#
# COMPACT_ATOMS: atom_id res chain seq x y z
N MET A 1 12.18 -41.49 18.81
CA MET A 1 10.87 -40.83 18.79
C MET A 1 10.91 -39.41 19.40
N HIS A 2 11.52 -39.21 20.57
CA HIS A 2 11.63 -37.88 21.24
C HIS A 2 12.33 -36.80 20.39
N PHE A 3 13.48 -37.11 19.78
CA PHE A 3 14.26 -36.15 18.99
C PHE A 3 13.53 -35.60 17.74
N GLN A 4 12.71 -36.42 17.08
CA GLN A 4 11.92 -35.96 15.89
C GLN A 4 10.79 -35.02 16.31
N THR A 5 10.19 -35.27 17.48
CA THR A 5 9.10 -34.42 18.01
C THR A 5 9.62 -33.06 18.46
N GLU A 6 10.78 -33.01 19.11
CA GLU A 6 11.42 -31.74 19.53
C GLU A 6 11.84 -30.91 18.29
N TYR A 7 12.46 -31.51 17.29
CA TYR A 7 12.83 -30.83 16.03
C TYR A 7 11.61 -30.27 15.31
N TYR A 8 10.50 -31.01 15.27
CA TYR A 8 9.25 -30.58 14.67
C TYR A 8 8.63 -29.40 15.41
N ILE A 9 8.62 -29.42 16.74
CA ILE A 9 8.13 -28.32 17.59
C ILE A 9 8.96 -27.06 17.41
N ILE A 10 10.30 -27.17 17.39
CA ILE A 10 11.21 -26.05 17.17
C ILE A 10 10.95 -25.42 15.77
N SER A 11 10.79 -26.25 14.74
CA SER A 11 10.52 -25.75 13.38
C SER A 11 9.17 -25.05 13.26
N ILE A 12 8.15 -25.50 13.97
CA ILE A 12 6.84 -24.85 14.03
C ILE A 12 6.95 -23.50 14.75
N MET A 13 7.63 -23.47 15.90
CA MET A 13 7.82 -22.25 16.69
C MET A 13 8.59 -21.19 15.91
N GLU A 14 9.65 -21.57 15.19
CA GLU A 14 10.38 -20.65 14.29
C GLU A 14 9.50 -20.07 13.20
N ARG A 15 8.65 -20.87 12.58
CA ARG A 15 7.69 -20.39 11.58
C ARG A 15 6.71 -19.36 12.15
N PHE A 16 6.20 -19.60 13.35
CA PHE A 16 5.33 -18.65 14.04
C PHE A 16 6.03 -17.33 14.34
N ILE A 17 7.28 -17.38 14.84
CA ILE A 17 8.09 -16.18 15.13
C ILE A 17 8.34 -15.39 13.83
N LEU A 18 8.76 -16.06 12.75
CA LEU A 18 9.00 -15.39 11.47
C LEU A 18 7.72 -14.76 10.89
N MET A 19 6.60 -15.45 11.00
CA MET A 19 5.30 -14.92 10.60
C MET A 19 4.93 -13.67 11.43
N PHE A 20 5.13 -13.72 12.75
CA PHE A 20 4.90 -12.57 13.63
C PHE A 20 5.82 -11.39 13.27
N VAL A 21 7.11 -11.64 13.03
CA VAL A 21 8.08 -10.63 12.59
C VAL A 21 7.64 -9.98 11.28
N GLN A 22 7.17 -10.76 10.34
CA GLN A 22 6.66 -10.24 9.05
C GLN A 22 5.40 -9.38 9.24
N TYR A 23 4.46 -9.81 10.11
CA TYR A 23 3.29 -9.00 10.44
C TYR A 23 3.66 -7.68 11.07
N LEU A 24 4.58 -7.69 12.03
CA LEU A 24 5.06 -6.47 12.69
C LEU A 24 5.75 -5.53 11.70
N ALA A 25 6.56 -6.06 10.79
CA ALA A 25 7.21 -5.29 9.74
C ALA A 25 6.20 -4.63 8.78
N ASN A 26 5.19 -5.38 8.33
CA ASN A 26 4.11 -4.85 7.50
C ASN A 26 3.31 -3.78 8.23
N PHE A 27 3.02 -3.98 9.52
CA PHE A 27 2.34 -2.99 10.35
C PHE A 27 3.13 -1.68 10.42
N VAL A 28 4.45 -1.75 10.69
CA VAL A 28 5.33 -0.58 10.72
C VAL A 28 5.34 0.13 9.35
N ALA A 29 5.44 -0.62 8.26
CA ALA A 29 5.43 -0.04 6.92
C ALA A 29 4.10 0.67 6.61
N ILE A 30 2.96 0.08 6.96
CA ILE A 30 1.64 0.68 6.77
C ILE A 30 1.49 1.95 7.59
N MET A 31 2.00 1.97 8.84
CA MET A 31 1.99 3.15 9.71
C MET A 31 2.78 4.34 9.14
N ILE A 32 3.67 4.10 8.18
CA ILE A 32 4.43 5.13 7.46
C ILE A 32 3.75 5.48 6.13
N VAL A 33 3.45 4.46 5.33
CA VAL A 33 3.02 4.64 3.94
C VAL A 33 1.63 5.26 3.83
N LEU A 34 0.69 4.78 4.63
CA LEU A 34 -0.70 5.24 4.56
C LEU A 34 -0.89 6.70 4.99
N PRO A 35 -0.28 7.18 6.10
CA PRO A 35 -0.30 8.60 6.44
C PRO A 35 0.34 9.50 5.39
N CYS A 36 1.41 9.06 4.71
CA CYS A 36 2.01 9.82 3.62
C CYS A 36 1.06 9.96 2.43
N HIS A 37 0.37 8.89 2.06
CA HIS A 37 -0.64 8.89 1.01
C HIS A 37 -1.81 9.85 1.34
N GLU A 38 -2.40 9.72 2.51
CA GLU A 38 -3.50 10.57 2.97
C GLU A 38 -3.08 12.03 3.14
N PHE A 39 -1.89 12.27 3.70
CA PHE A 39 -1.34 13.60 3.81
C PHE A 39 -1.14 14.27 2.44
N ALA A 40 -0.75 13.52 1.41
CA ALA A 40 -0.62 14.05 0.06
C ALA A 40 -1.96 14.57 -0.50
N HIS A 41 -3.07 13.86 -0.25
CA HIS A 41 -4.41 14.34 -0.58
C HIS A 41 -4.77 15.63 0.18
N ALA A 42 -4.50 15.64 1.50
CA ALA A 42 -4.72 16.82 2.33
C ALA A 42 -3.90 18.02 1.85
N PHE A 43 -2.62 17.79 1.53
CA PHE A 43 -1.70 18.82 1.03
C PHE A 43 -2.18 19.39 -0.30
N ALA A 44 -2.54 18.54 -1.25
CA ALA A 44 -3.06 18.96 -2.54
C ALA A 44 -4.37 19.77 -2.40
N ALA A 45 -5.30 19.32 -1.55
CA ALA A 45 -6.56 20.02 -1.30
C ALA A 45 -6.32 21.43 -0.75
N VAL A 46 -5.46 21.55 0.26
CA VAL A 46 -5.08 22.85 0.85
C VAL A 46 -4.41 23.76 -0.18
N LYS A 47 -3.51 23.24 -1.00
CA LYS A 47 -2.87 24.03 -2.08
C LYS A 47 -3.87 24.48 -3.15
N CYS A 48 -4.93 23.71 -3.37
CA CYS A 48 -6.02 24.07 -4.28
C CYS A 48 -7.04 25.06 -3.66
N GLY A 49 -6.95 25.36 -2.36
CA GLY A 49 -7.79 26.35 -1.67
C GLY A 49 -8.78 25.76 -0.67
N ASP A 50 -8.77 24.45 -0.44
CA ASP A 50 -9.67 23.79 0.51
C ASP A 50 -8.99 23.53 1.85
N ASP A 51 -9.33 24.31 2.87
CA ASP A 51 -8.80 24.13 4.23
C ASP A 51 -9.57 23.08 5.06
N THR A 52 -10.55 22.38 4.48
CA THR A 52 -11.31 21.31 5.16
C THR A 52 -10.40 20.26 5.79
N PRO A 53 -9.31 19.76 5.15
CA PRO A 53 -8.39 18.83 5.79
C PRO A 53 -7.69 19.38 7.03
N LYS A 54 -7.35 20.67 7.06
CA LYS A 54 -6.74 21.32 8.24
C LYS A 54 -7.75 21.38 9.38
N LEU A 55 -8.96 21.86 9.11
CA LEU A 55 -10.03 21.99 10.09
C LEU A 55 -10.43 20.64 10.70
N ALA A 56 -10.33 19.58 9.91
CA ALA A 56 -10.58 18.21 10.35
C ALA A 56 -9.39 17.53 11.05
N GLY A 57 -8.25 18.24 11.26
CA GLY A 57 -7.06 17.67 11.88
C GLY A 57 -6.36 16.59 11.03
N ARG A 58 -6.56 16.63 9.70
CA ARG A 58 -6.02 15.63 8.75
C ARG A 58 -4.79 16.12 7.98
N TYR A 59 -4.40 17.37 8.16
CA TYR A 59 -3.19 17.95 7.56
C TYR A 59 -1.97 17.64 8.43
N THR A 60 -1.66 16.34 8.57
CA THR A 60 -0.62 15.81 9.44
C THR A 60 -0.11 14.47 8.93
N LEU A 61 1.15 14.14 9.27
CA LEU A 61 1.72 12.79 9.05
C LEU A 61 1.51 11.87 10.26
N ASN A 62 0.80 12.32 11.30
CA ASN A 62 0.50 11.47 12.45
C ASN A 62 -0.40 10.30 12.03
N PRO A 63 0.06 9.04 12.12
CA PRO A 63 -0.72 7.89 11.68
C PRO A 63 -2.05 7.76 12.42
N LEU A 64 -2.11 8.10 13.70
CA LEU A 64 -3.34 8.02 14.50
C LEU A 64 -4.48 8.91 13.96
N ALA A 65 -4.14 9.97 13.23
CA ALA A 65 -5.14 10.81 12.59
C ALA A 65 -5.82 10.12 11.39
N HIS A 66 -5.17 9.16 10.75
CA HIS A 66 -5.61 8.55 9.50
C HIS A 66 -6.16 7.13 9.66
N PHE A 67 -5.99 6.48 10.82
CA PHE A 67 -6.50 5.15 11.05
C PHE A 67 -7.94 5.14 11.52
N ASP A 68 -8.72 4.26 10.92
CA ASP A 68 -10.01 3.82 11.43
C ASP A 68 -9.77 2.64 12.37
N PRO A 69 -10.26 2.66 13.63
CA PRO A 69 -10.02 1.56 14.57
C PRO A 69 -10.52 0.20 14.07
N LEU A 70 -11.67 0.17 13.39
CA LEU A 70 -12.21 -1.06 12.81
C LEU A 70 -11.38 -1.48 11.59
N GLY A 71 -11.02 -0.53 10.71
CA GLY A 71 -10.15 -0.80 9.56
C GLY A 71 -8.79 -1.35 9.97
N LEU A 72 -8.21 -0.84 11.06
CA LEU A 72 -6.96 -1.33 11.63
C LEU A 72 -7.11 -2.74 12.23
N ALA A 73 -8.19 -3.00 12.97
CA ALA A 73 -8.48 -4.34 13.50
C ALA A 73 -8.65 -5.37 12.37
N MET A 74 -9.40 -5.02 11.32
CA MET A 74 -9.57 -5.88 10.13
C MET A 74 -8.24 -6.12 9.39
N LEU A 75 -7.37 -5.11 9.32
CA LEU A 75 -6.05 -5.25 8.72
C LEU A 75 -5.19 -6.27 9.48
N ILE A 76 -5.23 -6.26 10.81
CA ILE A 76 -4.51 -7.20 11.66
C ILE A 76 -5.10 -8.61 11.55
N LEU A 77 -6.43 -8.75 11.59
CA LEU A 77 -7.11 -10.06 11.63
C LEU A 77 -7.21 -10.72 10.25
N LEU A 78 -7.57 -9.93 9.22
CA LEU A 78 -7.92 -10.45 7.89
C LEU A 78 -6.92 -10.03 6.79
N ARG A 79 -5.84 -9.32 7.14
CA ARG A 79 -4.88 -8.73 6.19
C ARG A 79 -5.51 -7.75 5.19
N PHE A 80 -6.70 -7.31 5.47
CA PHE A 80 -7.45 -6.33 4.69
C PHE A 80 -8.01 -5.28 5.64
N GLY A 81 -7.79 -4.01 5.35
CA GLY A 81 -8.27 -2.90 6.16
C GLY A 81 -8.39 -1.63 5.34
N TRP A 82 -8.88 -0.58 5.98
CA TRP A 82 -9.03 0.73 5.35
C TRP A 82 -8.57 1.84 6.28
N ALA A 83 -8.15 2.93 5.67
CA ALA A 83 -7.89 4.19 6.37
C ALA A 83 -9.17 5.00 6.49
N LYS A 84 -9.18 5.93 7.42
CA LYS A 84 -10.18 6.98 7.49
C LYS A 84 -9.81 8.05 6.46
N PRO A 85 -10.60 8.21 5.38
CA PRO A 85 -10.23 9.09 4.27
C PRO A 85 -10.15 10.56 4.71
N VAL A 86 -9.29 11.33 4.04
CA VAL A 86 -9.21 12.78 4.23
C VAL A 86 -10.49 13.43 3.69
N PRO A 87 -11.21 14.24 4.50
CA PRO A 87 -12.33 15.00 4.00
C PRO A 87 -11.85 16.13 3.07
N VAL A 88 -12.43 16.19 1.88
CA VAL A 88 -12.13 17.21 0.87
C VAL A 88 -13.44 17.80 0.38
N ASN A 89 -13.50 19.14 0.30
CA ASN A 89 -14.64 19.85 -0.28
C ASN A 89 -14.24 20.51 -1.62
N PRO A 90 -14.55 19.89 -2.77
CA PRO A 90 -14.17 20.43 -4.06
C PRO A 90 -14.74 21.81 -4.38
N ASN A 91 -15.82 22.23 -3.72
CA ASN A 91 -16.42 23.56 -3.91
C ASN A 91 -15.53 24.69 -3.39
N ASN A 92 -14.56 24.38 -2.53
CA ASN A 92 -13.59 25.33 -2.02
C ASN A 92 -12.38 25.52 -2.95
N PHE A 93 -12.25 24.70 -4.01
CA PHE A 93 -11.12 24.81 -4.91
C PHE A 93 -11.19 26.08 -5.76
N ARG A 94 -10.03 26.76 -5.91
CA ARG A 94 -9.90 27.93 -6.81
C ARG A 94 -10.23 27.60 -8.26
N ASP A 95 -9.86 26.40 -8.70
CA ASP A 95 -10.25 25.80 -9.98
C ASP A 95 -10.76 24.39 -9.67
N TYR A 96 -12.05 24.20 -9.79
CA TYR A 96 -12.73 22.96 -9.42
C TYR A 96 -12.13 21.73 -10.13
N LYS A 97 -11.97 21.82 -11.46
CA LYS A 97 -11.51 20.69 -12.27
C LYS A 97 -10.06 20.36 -11.98
N LYS A 98 -9.18 21.37 -11.98
CA LYS A 98 -7.75 21.17 -11.66
C LYS A 98 -7.57 20.66 -10.23
N GLY A 99 -8.31 21.22 -9.27
CA GLY A 99 -8.28 20.77 -7.88
C GLY A 99 -8.67 19.30 -7.74
N CYS A 100 -9.78 18.89 -8.36
CA CYS A 100 -10.20 17.48 -8.34
C CYS A 100 -9.13 16.56 -8.94
N VAL A 101 -8.51 16.92 -10.06
CA VAL A 101 -7.44 16.12 -10.67
C VAL A 101 -6.23 16.03 -9.75
N TRP A 102 -5.71 17.18 -9.25
CA TRP A 102 -4.52 17.20 -8.42
C TRP A 102 -4.71 16.41 -7.12
N VAL A 103 -5.84 16.59 -6.46
CA VAL A 103 -6.14 15.84 -5.24
C VAL A 103 -6.22 14.34 -5.52
N SER A 104 -6.90 13.94 -6.61
CA SER A 104 -7.04 12.52 -6.94
C SER A 104 -5.70 11.81 -7.23
N ILE A 105 -4.74 12.50 -7.87
CA ILE A 105 -3.46 11.87 -8.20
C ILE A 105 -2.40 12.02 -7.12
N ALA A 106 -2.59 12.91 -6.12
CA ALA A 106 -1.57 13.25 -5.14
C ALA A 106 -1.11 12.03 -4.31
N GLY A 107 -2.05 11.24 -3.78
CA GLY A 107 -1.74 10.02 -3.04
C GLY A 107 -1.02 8.98 -3.89
N VAL A 108 -1.53 8.75 -5.09
CA VAL A 108 -0.97 7.79 -6.06
C VAL A 108 0.47 8.16 -6.44
N LEU A 109 0.73 9.44 -6.78
CA LEU A 109 2.08 9.90 -7.11
C LEU A 109 3.03 9.85 -5.92
N THR A 110 2.54 10.12 -4.71
CA THR A 110 3.33 9.99 -3.48
C THR A 110 3.77 8.55 -3.26
N ASN A 111 2.88 7.58 -3.45
CA ASN A 111 3.26 6.17 -3.35
C ASN A 111 4.30 5.77 -4.39
N LEU A 112 4.18 6.20 -5.63
CA LEU A 112 5.20 5.93 -6.66
C LEU A 112 6.55 6.55 -6.30
N ALA A 113 6.57 7.79 -5.82
CA ALA A 113 7.78 8.48 -5.38
C ALA A 113 8.43 7.78 -4.18
N LEU A 114 7.63 7.38 -3.18
CA LEU A 114 8.13 6.62 -2.03
C LEU A 114 8.62 5.22 -2.43
N ALA A 115 7.96 4.53 -3.35
CA ALA A 115 8.46 3.26 -3.89
C ALA A 115 9.83 3.45 -4.54
N PHE A 116 9.99 4.50 -5.35
CA PHE A 116 11.27 4.82 -5.98
C PHE A 116 12.36 5.14 -4.95
N LEU A 117 12.02 5.85 -3.86
CA LEU A 117 12.93 6.19 -2.77
C LEU A 117 13.31 4.96 -1.92
N PHE A 118 12.35 4.08 -1.59
CA PHE A 118 12.60 2.91 -0.76
C PHE A 118 13.25 1.74 -1.50
N CYS A 119 13.16 1.69 -2.83
CA CYS A 119 13.77 0.63 -3.64
C CYS A 119 15.28 0.46 -3.39
N PRO A 120 16.14 1.50 -3.47
CA PRO A 120 17.57 1.36 -3.20
C PRO A 120 17.85 0.89 -1.77
N LEU A 121 17.10 1.36 -0.79
CA LEU A 121 17.23 0.93 0.61
C LEU A 121 16.88 -0.55 0.77
N MET A 122 15.80 -1.00 0.14
CA MET A 122 15.42 -2.42 0.10
C MET A 122 16.55 -3.27 -0.53
N ILE A 123 17.08 -2.87 -1.69
CA ILE A 123 18.16 -3.59 -2.36
C ILE A 123 19.40 -3.68 -1.46
N LEU A 124 19.82 -2.56 -0.87
CA LEU A 124 20.97 -2.52 0.03
C LEU A 124 20.78 -3.43 1.24
N VAL A 125 19.63 -3.37 1.89
CA VAL A 125 19.35 -4.17 3.08
C VAL A 125 19.22 -5.66 2.73
N CYS A 126 18.55 -6.01 1.62
CA CYS A 126 18.37 -7.40 1.24
C CYS A 126 19.65 -8.07 0.70
N GLU A 127 20.53 -7.32 0.01
CA GLU A 127 21.66 -7.89 -0.70
C GLU A 127 23.00 -7.67 0.00
N LYS A 128 23.15 -6.62 0.84
CA LYS A 128 24.46 -6.22 1.39
C LYS A 128 24.53 -6.14 2.91
N TYR A 129 23.40 -5.94 3.60
CA TYR A 129 23.42 -5.73 5.05
C TYR A 129 22.70 -6.86 5.80
N VAL A 130 23.43 -7.92 6.05
CA VAL A 130 23.09 -8.86 7.12
C VAL A 130 23.90 -8.42 8.34
N PHE A 131 23.23 -7.98 9.41
CA PHE A 131 23.91 -7.70 10.67
C PHE A 131 24.58 -9.00 11.16
N VAL A 132 25.90 -9.04 11.14
CA VAL A 132 26.68 -10.19 11.62
C VAL A 132 26.74 -10.11 13.15
N ILE A 133 25.64 -10.49 13.79
CA ILE A 133 25.60 -10.66 15.25
C ILE A 133 25.55 -12.17 15.50
N ALA A 134 26.51 -12.69 16.25
CA ALA A 134 26.64 -14.13 16.53
C ALA A 134 25.49 -14.73 17.38
N ALA A 135 24.65 -13.88 17.96
CA ALA A 135 23.52 -14.34 18.79
C ALA A 135 22.35 -14.84 17.93
N GLU A 136 21.77 -15.99 18.28
CA GLU A 136 20.65 -16.63 17.60
C GLU A 136 19.42 -15.71 17.44
N TRP A 137 19.13 -14.83 18.41
CA TRP A 137 18.03 -13.88 18.34
C TRP A 137 18.26 -12.76 17.28
N ALA A 138 19.51 -12.48 16.93
CA ALA A 138 19.84 -11.43 15.95
C ALA A 138 19.32 -11.74 14.55
N LYS A 139 19.11 -13.01 14.20
CA LYS A 139 18.47 -13.41 12.96
C LYS A 139 17.07 -12.80 12.81
N TYR A 140 16.30 -12.72 13.89
CA TYR A 140 14.94 -12.16 13.86
C TYR A 140 14.94 -10.65 13.68
N ILE A 141 15.93 -9.93 14.22
CA ILE A 141 16.13 -8.50 13.95
C ILE A 141 16.48 -8.28 12.47
N ASN A 142 17.39 -9.08 11.92
CA ASN A 142 17.72 -9.02 10.51
C ASN A 142 16.50 -9.24 9.62
N TYR A 143 15.70 -10.27 9.89
CA TYR A 143 14.45 -10.51 9.18
C TYR A 143 13.47 -9.36 9.32
N PHE A 144 13.32 -8.79 10.52
CA PHE A 144 12.45 -7.64 10.74
C PHE A 144 12.86 -6.45 9.88
N VAL A 145 14.15 -6.08 9.88
CA VAL A 145 14.66 -4.96 9.09
C VAL A 145 14.47 -5.22 7.59
N ILE A 146 14.82 -6.42 7.11
CA ILE A 146 14.62 -6.82 5.72
C ILE A 146 13.14 -6.70 5.34
N TYR A 147 12.23 -7.26 6.14
CA TYR A 147 10.80 -7.23 5.86
C TYR A 147 10.21 -5.81 5.94
N VAL A 148 10.72 -4.91 6.80
CA VAL A 148 10.27 -3.51 6.84
C VAL A 148 10.60 -2.81 5.52
N PHE A 149 11.83 -2.88 5.03
CA PHE A 149 12.20 -2.22 3.77
C PHE A 149 11.53 -2.87 2.56
N TYR A 150 11.39 -4.19 2.57
CA TYR A 150 10.63 -4.91 1.55
C TYR A 150 9.16 -4.45 1.54
N ALA A 151 8.52 -4.37 2.71
CA ALA A 151 7.14 -3.92 2.85
C ALA A 151 6.98 -2.45 2.45
N LEU A 152 7.88 -1.55 2.87
CA LEU A 152 7.88 -0.15 2.46
C LEU A 152 7.89 0.01 0.93
N TYR A 153 8.68 -0.79 0.24
CA TYR A 153 8.72 -0.78 -1.22
C TYR A 153 7.44 -1.34 -1.84
N PHE A 154 7.06 -2.57 -1.50
CA PHE A 154 5.97 -3.27 -2.18
C PHE A 154 4.58 -2.74 -1.79
N ILE A 155 4.36 -2.27 -0.57
CA ILE A 155 3.09 -1.63 -0.16
C ILE A 155 2.89 -0.33 -0.94
N ASN A 156 3.94 0.47 -1.14
CA ASN A 156 3.85 1.68 -1.95
C ASN A 156 3.47 1.37 -3.40
N ILE A 157 4.09 0.35 -4.03
CA ILE A 157 3.72 -0.06 -5.40
C ILE A 157 2.29 -0.62 -5.42
N GLY A 158 1.94 -1.42 -4.43
CA GLY A 158 0.59 -1.98 -4.31
C GLY A 158 -0.46 -0.89 -4.22
N LEU A 159 -0.27 0.12 -3.36
CA LEU A 159 -1.18 1.26 -3.24
C LEU A 159 -1.20 2.13 -4.50
N PHE A 160 -0.06 2.32 -5.17
CA PHE A 160 0.00 3.00 -6.46
C PHE A 160 -0.87 2.29 -7.51
N VAL A 161 -0.66 0.99 -7.69
CA VAL A 161 -1.39 0.18 -8.68
C VAL A 161 -2.88 0.10 -8.34
N PHE A 162 -3.19 -0.21 -7.08
CA PHE A 162 -4.56 -0.41 -6.62
C PHE A 162 -5.37 0.87 -6.70
N ASN A 163 -4.85 1.98 -6.19
CA ASN A 163 -5.56 3.27 -6.23
C ASN A 163 -5.63 3.89 -7.61
N LEU A 164 -4.82 3.45 -8.58
CA LEU A 164 -4.91 3.90 -9.97
C LEU A 164 -6.06 3.21 -10.74
N LEU A 165 -6.63 2.12 -10.21
CA LEU A 165 -7.77 1.46 -10.84
C LEU A 165 -8.97 2.42 -10.93
N PRO A 166 -9.67 2.49 -12.09
CA PRO A 166 -10.81 3.39 -12.27
C PRO A 166 -12.09 2.85 -11.62
N LEU A 167 -12.00 2.37 -10.38
CA LEU A 167 -13.07 1.72 -9.63
C LEU A 167 -13.41 2.50 -8.37
N TYR A 168 -14.69 2.84 -8.16
CA TYR A 168 -15.15 3.51 -6.95
C TYR A 168 -14.97 2.59 -5.71
N PRO A 169 -14.45 3.10 -4.57
CA PRO A 169 -14.17 4.50 -4.23
C PRO A 169 -12.70 4.94 -4.40
N LEU A 170 -11.89 4.26 -5.21
CA LEU A 170 -10.45 4.49 -5.38
C LEU A 170 -10.14 5.85 -6.04
N ASP A 171 -8.91 6.32 -5.89
CA ASP A 171 -8.46 7.60 -6.44
C ASP A 171 -8.51 7.65 -7.97
N GLY A 172 -8.25 6.51 -8.63
CA GLY A 172 -8.39 6.36 -10.07
C GLY A 172 -9.82 6.62 -10.56
N PHE A 173 -10.84 6.26 -9.78
CA PHE A 173 -12.21 6.62 -10.12
C PHE A 173 -12.46 8.13 -9.92
N ARG A 174 -11.93 8.74 -8.86
CA ARG A 174 -12.03 10.20 -8.63
C ARG A 174 -11.35 10.97 -9.75
N LEU A 175 -10.20 10.49 -10.22
CA LEU A 175 -9.49 11.03 -11.38
C LEU A 175 -10.33 10.90 -12.66
N TYR A 176 -10.89 9.72 -12.91
CA TYR A 176 -11.79 9.49 -14.03
C TYR A 176 -13.02 10.40 -13.97
N ASP A 177 -13.63 10.58 -12.80
CA ASP A 177 -14.76 11.49 -12.58
C ASP A 177 -14.40 12.96 -12.88
N ALA A 178 -13.22 13.41 -12.43
CA ALA A 178 -12.71 14.77 -12.66
C ALA A 178 -12.40 15.07 -14.15
N LEU A 179 -11.91 14.07 -14.87
CA LEU A 179 -11.55 14.20 -16.30
C LEU A 179 -12.75 14.00 -17.23
N SER A 180 -13.76 13.26 -16.81
CA SER A 180 -14.92 12.91 -17.62
C SER A 180 -15.86 14.10 -17.79
N THR A 181 -15.98 14.59 -19.02
CA THR A 181 -16.90 15.67 -19.37
C THR A 181 -18.33 15.20 -19.57
N ARG A 182 -18.53 13.93 -19.92
CA ARG A 182 -19.84 13.31 -20.14
C ARG A 182 -19.97 12.04 -19.32
N LYS A 183 -20.90 12.03 -18.38
CA LYS A 183 -21.22 10.86 -17.54
C LYS A 183 -22.18 9.93 -18.30
N GLY A 184 -21.63 9.04 -19.13
CA GLY A 184 -22.39 8.07 -19.91
C GLY A 184 -22.78 6.82 -19.09
N LYS A 185 -23.49 5.86 -19.72
CA LYS A 185 -23.93 4.60 -19.09
C LYS A 185 -22.78 3.85 -18.42
N PHE A 186 -21.59 3.85 -19.01
CA PHE A 186 -20.39 3.18 -18.47
C PHE A 186 -19.94 3.78 -17.13
N TYR A 187 -19.99 5.12 -16.98
CA TYR A 187 -19.68 5.79 -15.71
C TYR A 187 -20.59 5.32 -14.58
N TYR A 188 -21.92 5.31 -14.83
CA TYR A 188 -22.90 4.87 -13.82
C TYR A 188 -22.79 3.38 -13.54
N TYR A 189 -22.45 2.56 -14.52
CA TYR A 189 -22.16 1.14 -14.34
C TYR A 189 -20.96 0.94 -13.43
N LEU A 190 -19.82 1.57 -13.71
CA LEU A 190 -18.64 1.53 -12.85
C LEU A 190 -18.97 1.97 -11.42
N ARG A 191 -19.63 3.13 -11.26
CA ARG A 191 -19.98 3.65 -9.94
C ARG A 191 -20.85 2.68 -9.14
N LYS A 192 -21.78 1.99 -9.80
CA LYS A 192 -22.71 1.06 -9.15
C LYS A 192 -22.08 -0.28 -8.80
N TYR A 193 -21.24 -0.82 -9.69
CA TYR A 193 -20.76 -2.19 -9.60
C TYR A 193 -19.29 -2.30 -9.19
N SER A 194 -18.58 -1.20 -8.96
CA SER A 194 -17.15 -1.21 -8.56
C SER A 194 -16.85 -2.10 -7.35
N GLY A 195 -17.71 -2.11 -6.34
CA GLY A 195 -17.49 -2.96 -5.16
C GLY A 195 -17.49 -4.46 -5.51
N TYR A 196 -18.41 -4.89 -6.38
CA TYR A 196 -18.45 -6.28 -6.85
C TYR A 196 -17.27 -6.60 -7.76
N ILE A 197 -16.84 -5.66 -8.60
CA ILE A 197 -15.67 -5.80 -9.47
C ILE A 197 -14.41 -5.94 -8.62
N LEU A 198 -14.22 -5.07 -7.62
CA LEU A 198 -13.09 -5.14 -6.69
C LEU A 198 -13.07 -6.46 -5.93
N LEU A 199 -14.22 -6.88 -5.39
CA LEU A 199 -14.33 -8.16 -4.71
C LEU A 199 -13.99 -9.32 -5.65
N GLY A 200 -14.47 -9.29 -6.90
CA GLY A 200 -14.13 -10.29 -7.90
C GLY A 200 -12.64 -10.35 -8.21
N ILE A 201 -11.98 -9.20 -8.37
CA ILE A 201 -10.53 -9.12 -8.58
C ILE A 201 -9.76 -9.72 -7.41
N LEU A 202 -10.13 -9.37 -6.17
CA LEU A 202 -9.47 -9.89 -4.97
C LEU A 202 -9.69 -11.40 -4.79
N LEU A 203 -10.91 -11.89 -5.06
CA LEU A 203 -11.22 -13.32 -4.99
C LEU A 203 -10.47 -14.12 -6.07
N LEU A 204 -10.37 -13.58 -7.29
CA LEU A 204 -9.58 -14.22 -8.36
C LEU A 204 -8.10 -14.29 -8.00
N GLY A 205 -7.55 -13.24 -7.40
CA GLY A 205 -6.18 -13.24 -6.89
C GLY A 205 -5.97 -14.32 -5.82
N TYR A 206 -6.87 -14.39 -4.84
CA TYR A 206 -6.81 -15.42 -3.80
C TYR A 206 -6.91 -16.86 -4.38
N ILE A 207 -7.84 -17.09 -5.31
CA ILE A 207 -7.98 -18.37 -6.00
C ILE A 207 -6.71 -18.69 -6.79
N GLY A 208 -6.13 -17.69 -7.47
CA GLY A 208 -4.88 -17.84 -8.23
C GLY A 208 -3.74 -18.32 -7.36
N ASP A 209 -3.59 -17.76 -6.16
CA ASP A 209 -2.58 -18.18 -5.18
C ASP A 209 -2.82 -19.61 -4.68
N VAL A 210 -4.07 -19.97 -4.37
CA VAL A 210 -4.42 -21.32 -3.85
C VAL A 210 -4.23 -22.40 -4.91
N VAL A 211 -4.61 -22.12 -6.17
CA VAL A 211 -4.54 -23.08 -7.29
C VAL A 211 -3.16 -23.07 -7.98
N GLY A 212 -2.29 -22.12 -7.63
CA GLY A 212 -0.97 -21.97 -8.26
C GLY A 212 -1.02 -21.39 -9.68
N ILE A 213 -1.99 -20.52 -9.96
CA ILE A 213 -2.17 -19.85 -11.26
C ILE A 213 -1.91 -18.35 -11.11
N PRO A 214 -0.64 -17.88 -11.17
CA PRO A 214 -0.25 -16.50 -10.81
C PRO A 214 -0.92 -15.41 -11.66
N TRP A 215 -1.29 -15.69 -12.91
CA TRP A 215 -1.91 -14.68 -13.78
C TRP A 215 -3.36 -14.34 -13.40
N LEU A 216 -4.01 -15.13 -12.55
CA LEU A 216 -5.31 -14.80 -11.97
C LEU A 216 -5.21 -13.68 -10.93
N ASP A 217 -4.05 -13.51 -10.30
CA ASP A 217 -3.76 -12.34 -9.46
C ASP A 217 -3.33 -11.14 -10.32
N PHE A 218 -4.33 -10.52 -10.93
CA PHE A 218 -4.14 -9.35 -11.80
C PHE A 218 -3.40 -8.20 -11.10
N ILE A 219 -3.64 -8.00 -9.81
CA ILE A 219 -2.96 -6.92 -9.04
C ILE A 219 -1.47 -7.23 -8.91
N SER A 220 -1.09 -8.45 -8.53
CA SER A 220 0.32 -8.85 -8.43
C SER A 220 1.03 -8.81 -9.78
N VAL A 221 0.34 -9.14 -10.87
CA VAL A 221 0.88 -8.99 -12.23
C VAL A 221 1.19 -7.52 -12.52
N LEU A 222 0.28 -6.59 -12.23
CA LEU A 222 0.50 -5.15 -12.42
C LEU A 222 1.61 -4.61 -11.51
N ILE A 223 1.65 -5.05 -10.24
CA ILE A 223 2.77 -4.73 -9.31
C ILE A 223 4.09 -5.17 -9.93
N GLY A 224 4.16 -6.36 -10.51
CA GLY A 224 5.34 -6.86 -11.21
C GLY A 224 5.78 -5.98 -12.39
N TYR A 225 4.84 -5.49 -13.18
CA TYR A 225 5.15 -4.57 -14.29
C TYR A 225 5.71 -3.22 -13.81
N VAL A 226 5.24 -2.69 -12.69
CA VAL A 226 5.74 -1.43 -12.12
C VAL A 226 7.05 -1.63 -11.37
N SER A 227 7.19 -2.71 -10.59
CA SER A 227 8.37 -2.96 -9.75
C SER A 227 9.62 -3.30 -10.54
N LYS A 228 9.49 -4.10 -11.61
CA LYS A 228 10.64 -4.54 -12.42
C LYS A 228 11.50 -3.39 -12.97
N PRO A 229 10.95 -2.37 -13.67
CA PRO A 229 11.77 -1.27 -14.18
C PRO A 229 12.41 -0.44 -13.06
N ILE A 230 11.72 -0.23 -11.93
CA ILE A 230 12.26 0.52 -10.79
C ILE A 230 13.45 -0.23 -10.18
N THR A 231 13.31 -1.53 -9.92
CA THR A 231 14.39 -2.36 -9.38
C THR A 231 15.55 -2.50 -10.37
N ALA A 232 15.27 -2.65 -11.67
CA ALA A 232 16.30 -2.71 -12.70
C ALA A 232 17.12 -1.42 -12.75
N PHE A 233 16.46 -0.26 -12.72
CA PHE A 233 17.12 1.05 -12.68
C PHE A 233 18.09 1.17 -11.49
N TRP A 234 17.62 0.86 -10.27
CA TRP A 234 18.45 1.00 -9.07
C TRP A 234 19.58 -0.03 -8.99
N ARG A 235 19.38 -1.25 -9.52
CA ARG A 235 20.44 -2.27 -9.59
C ARG A 235 21.57 -1.88 -10.56
N LEU A 236 21.32 -1.02 -11.54
CA LEU A 236 22.37 -0.46 -12.38
C LEU A 236 23.27 0.54 -11.64
N ILE A 237 22.70 1.20 -10.62
CA ILE A 237 23.39 2.25 -9.84
C ILE A 237 24.11 1.63 -8.62
N ILE A 238 23.45 0.67 -7.95
CA ILE A 238 23.95 0.01 -6.73
C ILE A 238 24.77 -1.24 -7.12
N LYS A 239 25.84 -1.07 -7.83
CA LYS A 239 26.75 -2.18 -8.17
C LYS A 239 27.64 -2.59 -6.99
#